data_87f72db7dc5d67340712bb6b4c2a98ad
#
_entry.id   87f72db7dc5d67340712bb6b4c2a98ad
#
_cell.length_a   1.000
_cell.length_b   1.000
_cell.length_c   1.000
_cell.angle_alpha   90.00
_cell.angle_beta   90.00
_cell.angle_gamma   90.00
#
_symmetry.space_group_name_H-M   'P 1'
#
loop_
_entity.id
_entity.type
_entity.pdbx_description
1 polymer ?
#
loop_
_entity_poly.entity_id
_entity_poly.type
_entity_poly.pdbx_seq_one_letter_code
_entity_poly.pdbx_strand_id
1 'polypeptide(L)' 'MILPTKHVKLQDSLLSSGAILLGYIRKGQTVSLLWERARLLPEMSTFEKFTLSLDLLFTIGLVEIREGIIVRKDV' A
#
# COMPACT_ATOMS: atom_id res chain seq x y z
N MET A 1 24.68 14.54 -14.68
CA MET A 1 23.40 14.16 -15.24
C MET A 1 22.55 13.48 -14.18
N ILE A 2 21.32 13.91 -14.07
CA ILE A 2 20.41 13.27 -13.14
C ILE A 2 19.83 12.04 -13.83
N LEU A 3 20.12 10.89 -13.29
CA LEU A 3 19.55 9.67 -13.83
C LEU A 3 18.15 9.51 -13.29
N PRO A 4 17.18 9.18 -14.12
CA PRO A 4 15.80 8.94 -13.67
C PRO A 4 15.68 7.70 -12.79
N THR A 5 16.79 6.98 -12.63
CA THR A 5 16.79 5.73 -11.87
C THR A 5 16.30 5.89 -10.44
N LYS A 6 16.55 7.04 -9.80
CA LYS A 6 16.06 7.25 -8.44
C LYS A 6 14.54 7.28 -8.39
N HIS A 7 13.92 7.98 -9.33
CA HIS A 7 12.46 8.05 -9.39
C HIS A 7 11.85 6.73 -9.82
N VAL A 8 12.51 6.08 -10.78
CA VAL A 8 12.05 4.76 -11.24
C VAL A 8 12.10 3.77 -10.09
N LYS A 9 13.18 3.78 -9.31
CA LYS A 9 13.31 2.87 -8.17
C LYS A 9 12.25 3.14 -7.10
N LEU A 10 11.94 4.41 -6.85
CA LEU A 10 10.92 4.76 -5.89
C LEU A 10 9.55 4.27 -6.35
N GLN A 11 9.21 4.50 -7.62
CA GLN A 11 7.96 4.04 -8.19
C GLN A 11 7.86 2.53 -8.16
N ASP A 12 8.94 1.85 -8.56
CA ASP A 12 8.99 0.39 -8.52
C ASP A 12 8.80 -0.12 -7.10
N SER A 13 9.43 0.55 -6.14
CA SER A 13 9.31 0.18 -4.73
C SER A 13 7.87 0.34 -4.24
N LEU A 14 7.20 1.44 -4.63
CA LEU A 14 5.81 1.66 -4.24
C LEU A 14 4.86 0.69 -4.92
N LEU A 15 5.12 0.35 -6.18
CA LEU A 15 4.32 -0.64 -6.88
C LEU A 15 4.47 -2.01 -6.22
N SER A 16 5.69 -2.39 -5.90
CA SER A 16 5.96 -3.65 -5.22
C SER A 16 5.31 -3.68 -3.85
N SER A 17 5.51 -2.62 -3.08
CA SER A 17 4.91 -2.51 -1.74
C SER A 17 3.39 -2.53 -1.82
N GLY A 18 2.83 -1.81 -2.79
CA GLY A 18 1.38 -1.79 -3.00
C GLY A 18 0.83 -3.16 -3.33
N ALA A 19 1.51 -3.90 -4.20
CA ALA A 19 1.09 -5.25 -4.56
C ALA A 19 1.12 -6.19 -3.35
N ILE A 20 2.17 -6.09 -2.54
CA ILE A 20 2.28 -6.89 -1.32
C ILE A 20 1.17 -6.50 -0.36
N LEU A 21 0.95 -5.20 -0.18
CA LEU A 21 -0.08 -4.69 0.73
C LEU A 21 -1.47 -5.15 0.28
N LEU A 22 -1.74 -5.10 -1.01
CA LEU A 22 -3.01 -5.54 -1.55
C LEU A 22 -3.30 -6.99 -1.16
N GLY A 23 -2.29 -7.84 -1.18
CA GLY A 23 -2.43 -9.23 -0.78
C GLY A 23 -2.76 -9.42 0.69
N TYR A 24 -2.52 -8.42 1.53
CA TYR A 24 -2.80 -8.48 2.97
C TYR A 24 -4.14 -7.88 3.34
N ILE A 25 -4.84 -7.27 2.39
CA ILE A 25 -6.15 -6.66 2.67
C ILE A 25 -7.20 -7.77 2.75
N ARG A 26 -7.88 -7.82 3.88
CA ARG A 26 -8.92 -8.80 4.17
C ARG A 26 -10.25 -8.08 4.36
N LYS A 27 -11.33 -8.82 4.25
CA LYS A 27 -12.66 -8.30 4.55
C LYS A 27 -12.72 -7.82 6.01
N GLY A 28 -13.33 -6.66 6.19
CA GLY A 28 -13.58 -6.15 7.54
C GLY A 28 -12.39 -5.53 8.23
N GLN A 29 -11.31 -5.30 7.51
CA GLN A 29 -10.13 -4.67 8.10
C GLN A 29 -10.27 -3.16 8.11
N THR A 30 -9.81 -2.56 9.23
CA THR A 30 -9.57 -1.12 9.28
C THR A 30 -8.13 -0.83 8.85
N VAL A 31 -7.83 0.44 8.59
CA VAL A 31 -6.46 0.86 8.27
C VAL A 31 -5.52 0.48 9.42
N SER A 32 -5.97 0.67 10.67
CA SER A 32 -5.15 0.35 11.84
C SER A 32 -4.80 -1.12 11.91
N LEU A 33 -5.76 -2.00 11.65
CA LEU A 33 -5.50 -3.44 11.66
C LEU A 33 -4.55 -3.83 10.52
N LEU A 34 -4.72 -3.22 9.36
CA LEU A 34 -3.82 -3.48 8.25
C LEU A 34 -2.40 -3.05 8.59
N TRP A 35 -2.25 -1.88 9.20
CA TRP A 35 -0.93 -1.40 9.61
C TRP A 35 -0.28 -2.33 10.64
N GLU A 36 -1.05 -2.85 11.59
CA GLU A 36 -0.52 -3.76 12.61
C GLU A 36 0.13 -5.00 11.98
N ARG A 37 -0.38 -5.43 10.85
CA ARG A 37 0.20 -6.56 10.13
C ARG A 37 1.32 -6.11 9.19
N ALA A 38 1.08 -5.03 8.47
CA ALA A 38 2.01 -4.56 7.44
C ALA A 38 3.34 -4.10 8.03
N ARG A 39 3.34 -3.52 9.20
CA ARG A 39 4.56 -3.00 9.82
C ARG A 39 5.59 -4.07 10.11
N LEU A 40 5.19 -5.32 10.12
CA LEU A 40 6.10 -6.44 10.34
C LEU A 40 6.83 -6.86 9.06
N LEU A 41 6.42 -6.33 7.93
CA LEU A 41 7.04 -6.66 6.65
C LEU A 41 8.22 -5.72 6.39
N PRO A 42 9.35 -6.25 5.90
CA PRO A 42 10.49 -5.39 5.57
C PRO A 42 10.14 -4.30 4.56
N GLU A 43 9.24 -4.60 3.62
CA GLU A 43 8.82 -3.67 2.58
C GLU A 43 7.99 -2.52 3.14
N MET A 44 7.45 -2.68 4.35
CA MET A 44 6.61 -1.68 5.01
C MET A 44 7.22 -1.23 6.32
N SER A 45 8.53 -1.05 6.35
CA SER A 45 9.24 -0.77 7.59
C SER A 45 8.86 0.56 8.23
N THR A 46 8.30 1.49 7.48
CA THR A 46 7.88 2.79 8.01
C THR A 46 6.41 3.03 7.73
N PHE A 47 5.78 3.79 8.61
CA PHE A 47 4.40 4.19 8.42
C PHE A 47 4.24 5.04 7.16
N GLU A 48 5.24 5.85 6.86
CA GLU A 48 5.24 6.66 5.64
C GLU A 48 5.15 5.78 4.40
N LYS A 49 5.96 4.74 4.33
CA LYS A 49 5.93 3.85 3.17
C LYS A 49 4.60 3.11 3.08
N PHE A 50 4.05 2.72 4.22
CA PHE A 50 2.74 2.10 4.28
C PHE A 50 1.66 3.03 3.72
N THR A 51 1.63 4.28 4.17
CA THR A 51 0.61 5.24 3.70
C THR A 51 0.77 5.55 2.22
N LEU A 52 2.00 5.69 1.73
CA LEU A 52 2.23 5.93 0.32
C LEU A 52 1.78 4.75 -0.54
N SER A 53 2.05 3.54 -0.09
CA SER A 53 1.62 2.34 -0.80
C SER A 53 0.10 2.24 -0.83
N LEU A 54 -0.54 2.52 0.29
CA LEU A 54 -2.00 2.50 0.37
C LEU A 54 -2.61 3.58 -0.50
N ASP A 55 -2.04 4.78 -0.49
CA ASP A 55 -2.49 5.87 -1.36
C ASP A 55 -2.41 5.48 -2.83
N LEU A 56 -1.34 4.79 -3.20
CA LEU A 56 -1.20 4.31 -4.57
C LEU A 56 -2.36 3.39 -4.95
N LEU A 57 -2.71 2.45 -4.07
CA LEU A 57 -3.82 1.53 -4.31
C LEU A 57 -5.15 2.27 -4.45
N PHE A 58 -5.36 3.33 -3.65
CA PHE A 58 -6.54 4.19 -3.81
C PHE A 58 -6.53 4.90 -5.15
N THR A 59 -5.40 5.46 -5.51
CA THR A 59 -5.26 6.27 -6.72
C THR A 59 -5.56 5.46 -7.96
N ILE A 60 -5.09 4.22 -8.01
CA ILE A 60 -5.33 3.36 -9.17
C ILE A 60 -6.64 2.59 -9.06
N GLY A 61 -7.40 2.79 -7.98
CA GLY A 61 -8.75 2.27 -7.88
C GLY A 61 -8.87 0.82 -7.45
N LEU A 62 -7.83 0.26 -6.84
CA LEU A 62 -7.88 -1.14 -6.40
C LEU A 62 -8.46 -1.31 -5.00
N VAL A 63 -8.49 -0.25 -4.20
CA VAL A 63 -9.10 -0.28 -2.87
C VAL A 63 -9.89 0.99 -2.64
N GLU A 64 -10.84 0.90 -1.72
CA GLU A 64 -11.56 2.05 -1.22
C GLU A 64 -11.85 1.86 0.26
N ILE A 65 -12.27 2.93 0.93
CA ILE A 65 -12.68 2.87 2.33
C ILE A 65 -14.17 3.15 2.40
N ARG A 66 -14.89 2.26 3.06
CA ARG A 66 -16.32 2.41 3.33
C ARG A 66 -16.54 2.29 4.83
N GLU A 67 -16.99 3.37 5.45
CA GLU A 67 -17.26 3.40 6.88
C GLU A 67 -16.06 2.94 7.71
N GLY A 68 -14.86 3.39 7.31
CA GLY A 68 -13.62 3.05 8.02
C GLY A 68 -13.05 1.68 7.69
N ILE A 69 -13.70 0.92 6.83
CA ILE A 69 -13.27 -0.41 6.45
C ILE A 69 -12.66 -0.39 5.05
N ILE A 70 -11.50 -1.01 4.91
CA ILE A 70 -10.84 -1.12 3.61
C ILE A 70 -11.49 -2.22 2.80
N VAL A 71 -11.80 -1.91 1.54
CA VAL A 71 -12.45 -2.85 0.63
C VAL A 71 -11.62 -2.96 -0.64
N ARG A 72 -11.28 -4.18 -1.03
CA ARG A 72 -10.65 -4.43 -2.33
C ARG A 72 -11.71 -4.35 -3.42
N LYS A 73 -11.36 -3.68 -4.50
CA LYS A 73 -12.29 -3.51 -5.62
C LYS A 73 -12.05 -4.49 -6.76
N ASP A 74 -11.00 -5.27 -6.68
CA ASP A 74 -10.66 -6.24 -7.72
C ASP A 74 -11.31 -7.60 -7.49
N VAL A 75 -12.15 -7.70 -6.50
CA VAL A 75 -12.79 -8.96 -6.13
C VAL A 75 -14.29 -8.89 -6.39
#